data_6ba987d462d4e7876f96e8bdea1e9abe
#
_entry.id   6ba987d462d4e7876f96e8bdea1e9abe
#
_cell.length_a   1.000
_cell.length_b   1.000
_cell.length_c   1.000
_cell.angle_alpha   90.00
_cell.angle_beta   90.00
_cell.angle_gamma   90.00
#
_symmetry.space_group_name_H-M   'P 1'
#
loop_
_entity.id
_entity.type
_entity.pdbx_description
1 polymer ?
#
loop_
_entity_poly.entity_id
_entity_poly.type
_entity_poly.pdbx_seq_one_letter_code
_entity_poly.pdbx_strand_id
1 'polypeptide(L)'
;YDEIDLFKPIFIDKANSYRYYSTDQFEQLNTIKYLKALGMSLDTISYHLKKRSVGNIIELFEKQKKITEEKIKELELTKQKIQNRINQINYARQYHNLDVVQESRLQERRIVLLKEKIKSNNDLELSIRHLENKANKNASIFNGKIGVSISIDKLKNKEFGEYDSIFLFTEGERYNKNLIKVLPEGTYASIRFTGTHKNSPIYYDELLKYIEEKGYTIIDDSIEITLIDFGLTTEKSEFVTEIQILINKS
;
A
#
# COMPACT_ATOMS: atom_id res chain seq x y z
N TYR A 1 -2.27 -29.33 -25.17
CA TYR A 1 -0.91 -29.60 -25.69
C TYR A 1 -0.93 -29.97 -27.18
N ASP A 2 -1.91 -30.73 -27.60
CA ASP A 2 -2.11 -31.15 -29.01
C ASP A 2 -2.39 -29.94 -29.92
N GLU A 3 -3.29 -29.05 -29.53
CA GLU A 3 -3.69 -27.84 -30.27
C GLU A 3 -2.54 -26.86 -30.53
N ILE A 4 -1.56 -26.80 -29.63
CA ILE A 4 -0.39 -25.91 -29.73
C ILE A 4 0.87 -26.64 -30.22
N ASP A 5 0.72 -27.83 -30.79
CA ASP A 5 1.81 -28.67 -31.33
C ASP A 5 2.94 -28.98 -30.33
N LEU A 6 2.61 -28.99 -29.03
CA LEU A 6 3.57 -29.25 -27.94
C LEU A 6 3.73 -30.74 -27.64
N PHE A 7 2.63 -31.49 -27.71
CA PHE A 7 2.57 -32.93 -27.44
C PHE A 7 1.42 -33.58 -28.18
N LYS A 8 1.71 -34.36 -29.20
CA LYS A 8 0.73 -35.01 -30.06
C LYS A 8 0.58 -36.49 -29.76
N PRO A 9 -0.64 -37.06 -29.88
CA PRO A 9 -0.83 -38.49 -29.82
C PRO A 9 -0.22 -39.15 -31.07
N ILE A 10 0.26 -40.38 -30.93
CA ILE A 10 0.75 -41.18 -32.07
C ILE A 10 -0.40 -41.67 -32.94
N PHE A 11 -1.59 -41.81 -32.34
CA PHE A 11 -2.79 -42.27 -33.04
C PHE A 11 -4.05 -41.66 -32.40
N ILE A 12 -4.99 -41.25 -33.25
CA ILE A 12 -6.33 -40.83 -32.85
C ILE A 12 -7.32 -41.79 -33.50
N ASP A 13 -8.11 -42.47 -32.69
CA ASP A 13 -9.18 -43.36 -33.18
C ASP A 13 -10.31 -42.52 -33.77
N LYS A 14 -10.55 -42.68 -35.05
CA LYS A 14 -11.58 -41.92 -35.78
C LYS A 14 -13.02 -42.28 -35.39
N ALA A 15 -13.23 -43.45 -34.79
CA ALA A 15 -14.56 -43.92 -34.41
C ALA A 15 -15.05 -43.28 -33.10
N ASN A 16 -14.14 -43.01 -32.17
CA ASN A 16 -14.46 -42.53 -30.80
C ASN A 16 -13.67 -41.31 -30.38
N SER A 17 -12.78 -40.80 -31.22
CA SER A 17 -11.90 -39.66 -30.95
C SER A 17 -10.92 -39.86 -29.80
N TYR A 18 -10.66 -41.09 -29.34
CA TYR A 18 -9.67 -41.39 -28.32
C TYR A 18 -8.26 -41.17 -28.83
N ARG A 19 -7.42 -40.56 -27.95
CA ARG A 19 -6.02 -40.26 -28.22
C ARG A 19 -5.13 -41.31 -27.58
N TYR A 20 -4.25 -41.90 -28.35
CA TYR A 20 -3.31 -42.93 -27.93
C TYR A 20 -1.89 -42.40 -27.96
N TYR A 21 -1.13 -42.68 -26.88
CA TYR A 21 0.25 -42.24 -26.67
C TYR A 21 1.13 -43.47 -26.45
N SER A 22 2.38 -43.41 -26.90
CA SER A 22 3.36 -44.48 -26.62
C SER A 22 4.03 -44.29 -25.27
N THR A 23 4.62 -45.38 -24.76
CA THR A 23 5.45 -45.34 -23.56
C THR A 23 6.66 -44.41 -23.69
N ASP A 24 7.23 -44.29 -24.89
CA ASP A 24 8.36 -43.40 -25.18
C ASP A 24 8.01 -41.91 -25.04
N GLN A 25 6.73 -41.59 -25.16
CA GLN A 25 6.24 -40.22 -24.97
C GLN A 25 6.09 -39.81 -23.52
N PHE A 26 6.17 -40.75 -22.56
CA PHE A 26 6.04 -40.42 -21.13
C PHE A 26 7.14 -39.51 -20.61
N GLU A 27 8.38 -39.68 -21.07
CA GLU A 27 9.49 -38.80 -20.70
C GLU A 27 9.24 -37.36 -21.13
N GLN A 28 8.76 -37.17 -22.38
CA GLN A 28 8.42 -35.84 -22.87
C GLN A 28 7.27 -35.22 -22.08
N LEU A 29 6.21 -35.97 -21.80
CA LEU A 29 5.11 -35.49 -20.98
C LEU A 29 5.51 -35.12 -19.57
N ASN A 30 6.36 -35.95 -18.94
CA ASN A 30 6.89 -35.67 -17.61
C ASN A 30 7.76 -34.41 -17.59
N THR A 31 8.59 -34.20 -18.61
CA THR A 31 9.37 -32.97 -18.79
C THR A 31 8.45 -31.75 -18.91
N ILE A 32 7.39 -31.82 -19.73
CA ILE A 32 6.41 -30.73 -19.86
C ILE A 32 5.75 -30.43 -18.53
N LYS A 33 5.28 -31.45 -17.81
CA LYS A 33 4.65 -31.30 -16.49
C LYS A 33 5.60 -30.67 -15.46
N TYR A 34 6.85 -31.11 -15.42
CA TYR A 34 7.87 -30.59 -14.53
C TYR A 34 8.17 -29.12 -14.79
N LEU A 35 8.44 -28.73 -16.04
CA LEU A 35 8.72 -27.35 -16.40
C LEU A 35 7.50 -26.43 -16.14
N LYS A 36 6.27 -26.96 -16.38
CA LYS A 36 5.04 -26.23 -16.06
C LYS A 36 4.86 -26.03 -14.55
N ALA A 37 5.16 -27.04 -13.74
CA ALA A 37 5.12 -26.92 -12.27
C ALA A 37 6.11 -25.88 -11.73
N LEU A 38 7.23 -25.66 -12.43
CA LEU A 38 8.17 -24.56 -12.12
C LEU A 38 7.68 -23.18 -12.59
N GLY A 39 6.47 -23.08 -13.17
CA GLY A 39 5.86 -21.81 -13.57
C GLY A 39 6.23 -21.33 -14.97
N MET A 40 6.80 -22.20 -15.82
CA MET A 40 7.16 -21.85 -17.19
C MET A 40 5.93 -21.81 -18.10
N SER A 41 5.92 -20.88 -19.07
CA SER A 41 4.87 -20.82 -20.09
C SER A 41 4.98 -21.99 -21.08
N LEU A 42 3.86 -22.38 -21.69
CA LEU A 42 3.86 -23.45 -22.70
C LEU A 42 4.73 -23.11 -23.92
N ASP A 43 4.80 -21.83 -24.31
CA ASP A 43 5.66 -21.37 -25.40
C ASP A 43 7.15 -21.55 -25.06
N THR A 44 7.53 -21.22 -23.84
CA THR A 44 8.89 -21.42 -23.34
C THR A 44 9.27 -22.91 -23.33
N ILE A 45 8.35 -23.77 -22.89
CA ILE A 45 8.51 -25.22 -22.87
C ILE A 45 8.63 -25.75 -24.31
N SER A 46 7.77 -25.30 -25.23
CA SER A 46 7.81 -25.69 -26.65
C SER A 46 9.15 -25.33 -27.29
N TYR A 47 9.61 -24.10 -27.08
CA TYR A 47 10.92 -23.67 -27.57
C TYR A 47 12.07 -24.56 -27.06
N HIS A 48 12.07 -24.87 -25.77
CA HIS A 48 13.08 -25.76 -25.18
C HIS A 48 13.03 -27.18 -25.78
N LEU A 49 11.83 -27.75 -25.93
CA LEU A 49 11.67 -29.11 -26.48
C LEU A 49 12.16 -29.21 -27.93
N LYS A 50 12.08 -28.14 -28.72
CA LYS A 50 12.59 -28.06 -30.10
C LYS A 50 14.12 -27.91 -30.17
N LYS A 51 14.77 -27.33 -29.14
CA LYS A 51 16.21 -27.05 -29.12
C LYS A 51 16.85 -27.61 -27.85
N ARG A 52 16.69 -28.91 -27.62
CA ARG A 52 17.21 -29.58 -26.42
C ARG A 52 18.74 -29.57 -26.40
N SER A 53 19.31 -28.92 -25.37
CA SER A 53 20.72 -29.05 -24.99
C SER A 53 20.86 -28.76 -23.49
N VAL A 54 21.93 -29.29 -22.88
CA VAL A 54 22.21 -29.04 -21.46
C VAL A 54 22.43 -27.55 -21.18
N GLY A 55 23.10 -26.84 -22.09
CA GLY A 55 23.31 -25.40 -21.96
C GLY A 55 21.98 -24.62 -21.95
N ASN A 56 21.09 -24.91 -22.90
CA ASN A 56 19.80 -24.24 -23.02
C ASN A 56 18.89 -24.49 -21.80
N ILE A 57 18.93 -25.71 -21.21
CA ILE A 57 18.09 -25.98 -20.03
C ILE A 57 18.63 -25.27 -18.77
N ILE A 58 19.95 -25.15 -18.62
CA ILE A 58 20.56 -24.40 -17.53
C ILE A 58 20.16 -22.92 -17.62
N GLU A 59 20.32 -22.32 -18.79
CA GLU A 59 19.93 -20.92 -19.03
C GLU A 59 18.44 -20.69 -18.74
N LEU A 60 17.59 -21.62 -19.15
CA LEU A 60 16.15 -21.58 -18.87
C LEU A 60 15.85 -21.63 -17.37
N PHE A 61 16.53 -22.49 -16.63
CA PHE A 61 16.36 -22.57 -15.17
C PHE A 61 16.86 -21.33 -14.46
N GLU A 62 18.01 -20.79 -14.86
CA GLU A 62 18.53 -19.54 -14.29
C GLU A 62 17.55 -18.37 -14.51
N LYS A 63 17.00 -18.25 -15.70
CA LYS A 63 15.97 -17.25 -15.99
C LYS A 63 14.73 -17.44 -15.13
N GLN A 64 14.24 -18.68 -15.02
CA GLN A 64 13.04 -18.97 -14.22
C GLN A 64 13.30 -18.72 -12.73
N LYS A 65 14.48 -19.06 -12.24
CA LYS A 65 14.90 -18.77 -10.87
C LYS A 65 14.83 -17.26 -10.59
N LYS A 66 15.38 -16.44 -11.48
CA LYS A 66 15.33 -14.98 -11.35
C LYS A 66 13.91 -14.44 -11.29
N ILE A 67 13.02 -14.92 -12.18
CA ILE A 67 11.60 -14.56 -12.16
C ILE A 67 10.95 -14.95 -10.83
N THR A 68 11.31 -16.11 -10.29
CA THR A 68 10.77 -16.59 -9.02
C THR A 68 11.27 -15.73 -7.84
N GLU A 69 12.55 -15.37 -7.83
CA GLU A 69 13.14 -14.47 -6.83
C GLU A 69 12.48 -13.08 -6.84
N GLU A 70 12.19 -12.54 -8.03
CA GLU A 70 11.44 -11.28 -8.17
C GLU A 70 10.02 -11.39 -7.58
N LYS A 71 9.30 -12.49 -7.88
CA LYS A 71 7.96 -12.75 -7.30
C LYS A 71 7.99 -12.92 -5.77
N ILE A 72 9.00 -13.61 -5.23
CA ILE A 72 9.17 -13.75 -3.77
C ILE A 72 9.31 -12.36 -3.14
N LYS A 73 10.16 -11.50 -3.72
CA LYS A 73 10.35 -10.13 -3.24
C LYS A 73 9.06 -9.31 -3.28
N GLU A 74 8.27 -9.43 -4.33
CA GLU A 74 6.96 -8.75 -4.44
C GLU A 74 5.98 -9.25 -3.36
N LEU A 75 5.94 -10.58 -3.12
CA LEU A 75 5.08 -11.18 -2.10
C LEU A 75 5.51 -10.80 -0.68
N GLU A 76 6.81 -10.70 -0.42
CA GLU A 76 7.34 -10.22 0.86
C GLU A 76 6.93 -8.77 1.14
N LEU A 77 7.04 -7.89 0.14
CA LEU A 77 6.54 -6.51 0.25
C LEU A 77 5.03 -6.46 0.50
N THR A 78 4.27 -7.30 -0.19
CA THR A 78 2.81 -7.40 0.00
C THR A 78 2.48 -7.87 1.42
N LYS A 79 3.16 -8.89 1.92
CA LYS A 79 3.02 -9.38 3.30
C LYS A 79 3.32 -8.27 4.31
N GLN A 80 4.39 -7.51 4.10
CA GLN A 80 4.74 -6.39 4.97
C GLN A 80 3.65 -5.32 5.00
N LYS A 81 3.09 -4.96 3.84
CA LYS A 81 1.98 -4.00 3.75
C LYS A 81 0.75 -4.48 4.52
N ILE A 82 0.39 -5.76 4.37
CA ILE A 82 -0.73 -6.36 5.11
C ILE A 82 -0.48 -6.29 6.62
N GLN A 83 0.72 -6.65 7.07
CA GLN A 83 1.08 -6.61 8.49
C GLN A 83 1.02 -5.19 9.06
N ASN A 84 1.53 -4.20 8.31
CA ASN A 84 1.45 -2.79 8.71
C ASN A 84 0.00 -2.34 8.86
N ARG A 85 -0.89 -2.76 7.94
CA ARG A 85 -2.32 -2.43 8.02
C ARG A 85 -3.00 -3.07 9.22
N ILE A 86 -2.71 -4.33 9.52
CA ILE A 86 -3.20 -5.01 10.73
C ILE A 86 -2.76 -4.25 11.98
N ASN A 87 -1.48 -3.88 12.07
CA ASN A 87 -0.94 -3.13 13.20
C ASN A 87 -1.64 -1.78 13.36
N GLN A 88 -1.88 -1.06 12.26
CA GLN A 88 -2.58 0.23 12.27
C GLN A 88 -4.02 0.09 12.75
N ILE A 89 -4.75 -0.92 12.29
CA ILE A 89 -6.14 -1.19 12.73
C ILE A 89 -6.15 -1.54 14.23
N ASN A 90 -5.24 -2.41 14.68
CA ASN A 90 -5.15 -2.77 16.09
C ASN A 90 -4.79 -1.57 16.98
N TYR A 91 -3.93 -0.69 16.51
CA TYR A 91 -3.63 0.57 17.19
C TYR A 91 -4.86 1.48 17.27
N ALA A 92 -5.60 1.64 16.15
CA ALA A 92 -6.81 2.44 16.12
C ALA A 92 -7.90 1.92 17.08
N ARG A 93 -7.99 0.58 17.25
CA ARG A 93 -8.97 -0.08 18.12
C ARG A 93 -8.65 -0.04 19.62
N GLN A 94 -7.58 0.61 20.04
CA GLN A 94 -7.31 0.83 21.47
C GLN A 94 -8.21 1.94 22.02
N TYR A 95 -9.49 1.63 22.21
CA TYR A 95 -10.55 2.59 22.57
C TYR A 95 -10.33 3.32 23.90
N HIS A 96 -9.57 2.74 24.84
CA HIS A 96 -9.23 3.37 26.12
C HIS A 96 -8.34 4.62 25.99
N ASN A 97 -7.81 4.87 24.79
CA ASN A 97 -6.97 6.03 24.48
C ASN A 97 -7.65 7.02 23.52
N LEU A 98 -8.96 6.88 23.28
CA LEU A 98 -9.72 7.86 22.49
C LEU A 98 -10.05 9.07 23.34
N ASP A 99 -10.16 10.21 22.66
CA ASP A 99 -10.48 11.51 23.24
C ASP A 99 -9.50 11.97 24.35
N VAL A 100 -8.24 11.47 24.28
CA VAL A 100 -7.19 11.83 25.22
C VAL A 100 -5.95 12.25 24.45
N VAL A 101 -5.42 13.42 24.80
CA VAL A 101 -4.15 13.90 24.24
C VAL A 101 -3.00 13.04 24.76
N GLN A 102 -2.18 12.56 23.85
CA GLN A 102 -0.99 11.76 24.14
C GLN A 102 0.24 12.38 23.50
N GLU A 103 1.38 12.20 24.13
CA GLU A 103 2.68 12.55 23.56
C GLU A 103 3.43 11.27 23.18
N SER A 104 3.91 11.22 21.95
CA SER A 104 4.70 10.09 21.46
C SER A 104 5.89 10.55 20.66
N ARG A 105 7.03 9.90 20.86
CA ARG A 105 8.20 10.10 20.00
C ARG A 105 8.02 9.25 18.76
N LEU A 106 7.89 9.88 17.59
CA LEU A 106 7.75 9.23 16.31
C LEU A 106 9.06 9.35 15.53
N GLN A 107 9.41 8.27 14.82
CA GLN A 107 10.56 8.22 13.91
C GLN A 107 10.30 9.06 12.66
N GLU A 108 11.34 9.38 11.93
CA GLU A 108 11.24 10.02 10.60
C GLU A 108 10.29 9.22 9.69
N ARG A 109 9.37 9.91 9.05
CA ARG A 109 8.42 9.35 8.09
C ARG A 109 8.45 10.14 6.79
N ARG A 110 8.23 9.48 5.67
CA ARG A 110 8.17 10.12 4.35
C ARG A 110 6.77 10.09 3.80
N ILE A 111 6.35 11.21 3.26
CA ILE A 111 5.05 11.39 2.63
C ILE A 111 5.22 11.94 1.22
N VAL A 112 4.30 11.59 0.34
CA VAL A 112 4.05 12.31 -0.90
C VAL A 112 3.00 13.36 -0.59
N LEU A 113 3.34 14.64 -0.73
CA LEU A 113 2.48 15.75 -0.35
C LEU A 113 2.06 16.54 -1.59
N LEU A 114 0.79 16.86 -1.65
CA LEU A 114 0.19 17.74 -2.65
C LEU A 114 -0.49 18.91 -1.94
N LYS A 115 -0.03 20.15 -2.24
CA LYS A 115 -0.67 21.37 -1.73
C LYS A 115 -1.95 21.64 -2.51
N GLU A 116 -3.07 21.47 -1.88
CA GLU A 116 -4.40 21.73 -2.42
C GLU A 116 -5.35 22.14 -1.28
N LYS A 117 -6.20 23.12 -1.54
CA LYS A 117 -7.20 23.56 -0.59
C LYS A 117 -8.40 22.62 -0.61
N ILE A 118 -8.77 22.08 0.54
CA ILE A 118 -9.83 21.10 0.69
C ILE A 118 -10.84 21.63 1.70
N LYS A 119 -12.05 21.98 1.23
CA LYS A 119 -13.16 22.53 2.04
C LYS A 119 -14.34 21.58 2.15
N SER A 120 -14.45 20.64 1.23
CA SER A 120 -15.57 19.73 1.12
C SER A 120 -15.14 18.30 0.84
N ASN A 121 -16.05 17.35 1.05
CA ASN A 121 -15.80 15.96 0.67
C ASN A 121 -15.50 15.80 -0.83
N ASN A 122 -16.15 16.63 -1.68
CA ASN A 122 -15.89 16.59 -3.13
C ASN A 122 -14.45 17.05 -3.44
N ASP A 123 -13.96 18.10 -2.76
CA ASP A 123 -12.56 18.53 -2.92
C ASP A 123 -11.62 17.44 -2.46
N LEU A 124 -11.92 16.75 -1.35
CA LEU A 124 -11.12 15.65 -0.84
C LEU A 124 -11.01 14.51 -1.87
N GLU A 125 -12.12 14.08 -2.44
CA GLU A 125 -12.15 13.03 -3.47
C GLU A 125 -11.37 13.43 -4.73
N LEU A 126 -11.48 14.68 -5.17
CA LEU A 126 -10.71 15.20 -6.29
C LEU A 126 -9.22 15.24 -5.97
N SER A 127 -8.86 15.70 -4.78
CA SER A 127 -7.47 15.76 -4.32
C SER A 127 -6.85 14.37 -4.18
N ILE A 128 -7.61 13.37 -3.73
CA ILE A 128 -7.20 11.97 -3.71
C ILE A 128 -6.82 11.52 -5.13
N ARG A 129 -7.70 11.74 -6.12
CA ARG A 129 -7.43 11.38 -7.52
C ARG A 129 -6.23 12.13 -8.11
N HIS A 130 -6.05 13.40 -7.77
CA HIS A 130 -4.87 14.17 -8.18
C HIS A 130 -3.59 13.62 -7.57
N LEU A 131 -3.62 13.27 -6.30
CA LEU A 131 -2.49 12.65 -5.59
C LEU A 131 -2.12 11.31 -6.24
N GLU A 132 -3.12 10.44 -6.55
CA GLU A 132 -2.93 9.18 -7.25
C GLU A 132 -2.25 9.36 -8.61
N ASN A 133 -2.78 10.27 -9.42
CA ASN A 133 -2.25 10.51 -10.76
C ASN A 133 -0.81 11.03 -10.72
N LYS A 134 -0.46 11.86 -9.74
CA LYS A 134 0.90 12.40 -9.56
C LYS A 134 1.86 11.43 -8.90
N ALA A 135 1.35 10.54 -8.05
CA ALA A 135 2.15 9.58 -7.29
C ALA A 135 2.58 8.34 -8.09
N ASN A 136 2.18 8.19 -9.36
CA ASN A 136 2.23 6.99 -10.20
C ASN A 136 1.12 5.98 -9.88
N LYS A 137 0.39 5.53 -10.89
CA LYS A 137 -0.83 4.69 -10.90
C LYS A 137 -0.83 3.39 -10.07
N ASN A 138 0.23 3.07 -9.36
CA ASN A 138 0.37 1.88 -8.52
C ASN A 138 0.24 2.17 -7.01
N ALA A 139 -0.04 3.41 -6.61
CA ALA A 139 -0.31 3.73 -5.22
C ALA A 139 -1.71 3.22 -4.87
N SER A 140 -1.79 2.04 -4.30
CA SER A 140 -3.03 1.46 -3.79
C SER A 140 -3.54 2.30 -2.62
N ILE A 141 -4.60 3.09 -2.86
CA ILE A 141 -5.23 4.01 -1.91
C ILE A 141 -5.88 3.31 -0.72
N PHE A 142 -6.20 2.04 -0.87
CA PHE A 142 -6.93 1.26 0.13
C PHE A 142 -6.21 1.03 1.47
N ASN A 143 -5.09 1.69 1.72
CA ASN A 143 -4.22 1.33 2.84
C ASN A 143 -4.27 2.25 4.07
N GLY A 144 -5.26 3.17 4.19
CA GLY A 144 -5.35 4.07 5.36
C GLY A 144 -4.11 4.94 5.57
N LYS A 145 -3.47 5.34 4.46
CA LYS A 145 -2.22 6.11 4.44
C LYS A 145 -2.41 7.52 3.94
N ILE A 146 -3.62 7.83 3.47
CA ILE A 146 -3.97 9.18 3.04
C ILE A 146 -4.32 9.99 4.27
N GLY A 147 -3.79 11.18 4.33
CA GLY A 147 -4.13 12.17 5.34
C GLY A 147 -4.19 13.55 4.74
N VAL A 148 -4.65 14.47 5.55
CA VAL A 148 -4.76 15.89 5.24
C VAL A 148 -3.98 16.70 6.26
N SER A 149 -3.67 17.95 5.94
CA SER A 149 -2.83 18.79 6.79
C SER A 149 -3.37 20.22 6.82
N ILE A 150 -3.34 20.82 8.00
CA ILE A 150 -3.59 22.24 8.23
C ILE A 150 -2.23 22.89 8.47
N SER A 151 -1.97 24.02 7.82
CA SER A 151 -0.72 24.76 7.98
C SER A 151 -0.54 25.33 9.40
N ILE A 152 0.72 25.46 9.81
CA ILE A 152 1.07 26.02 11.12
C ILE A 152 0.47 27.41 11.36
N ASP A 153 0.35 28.23 10.33
CA ASP A 153 -0.23 29.57 10.44
C ASP A 153 -1.72 29.49 10.74
N LYS A 154 -2.48 28.61 10.08
CA LYS A 154 -3.89 28.36 10.37
C LYS A 154 -4.09 27.72 11.75
N LEU A 155 -3.21 26.81 12.16
CA LEU A 155 -3.26 26.25 13.51
C LEU A 155 -3.16 27.34 14.57
N LYS A 156 -2.19 28.26 14.43
CA LYS A 156 -2.02 29.41 15.36
C LYS A 156 -3.22 30.34 15.37
N ASN A 157 -3.90 30.49 14.24
CA ASN A 157 -5.10 31.33 14.11
C ASN A 157 -6.41 30.59 14.47
N LYS A 158 -6.34 29.30 14.81
CA LYS A 158 -7.50 28.42 15.07
C LYS A 158 -8.47 28.32 13.91
N GLU A 159 -7.94 28.27 12.68
CA GLU A 159 -8.70 28.18 11.42
C GLU A 159 -8.73 26.73 10.92
N PHE A 160 -9.75 25.96 11.32
CA PHE A 160 -9.84 24.51 11.02
C PHE A 160 -10.87 24.16 9.93
N GLY A 161 -11.42 25.15 9.25
CA GLY A 161 -12.46 24.95 8.23
C GLY A 161 -11.96 24.48 6.86
N GLU A 162 -10.64 24.43 6.65
CA GLU A 162 -10.03 24.13 5.36
C GLU A 162 -8.66 23.49 5.57
N TYR A 163 -8.40 22.37 4.89
CA TYR A 163 -7.06 21.78 4.80
C TYR A 163 -6.24 22.43 3.68
N ASP A 164 -4.93 22.48 3.85
CA ASP A 164 -3.99 23.10 2.92
C ASP A 164 -3.26 22.09 2.04
N SER A 165 -3.29 20.82 2.43
CA SER A 165 -2.67 19.75 1.65
C SER A 165 -3.29 18.39 1.93
N ILE A 166 -3.09 17.50 0.95
CA ILE A 166 -3.32 16.07 1.06
C ILE A 166 -1.99 15.34 0.93
N PHE A 167 -1.83 14.23 1.61
CA PHE A 167 -0.61 13.44 1.54
C PHE A 167 -0.87 11.93 1.60
N LEU A 168 0.15 11.17 1.23
CA LEU A 168 0.21 9.72 1.30
C LEU A 168 1.51 9.29 1.98
N PHE A 169 1.47 8.42 2.98
CA PHE A 169 2.67 7.80 3.55
C PHE A 169 3.31 6.84 2.55
N THR A 170 4.66 6.92 2.41
CA THR A 170 5.42 6.02 1.53
C THR A 170 5.86 4.76 2.28
N GLU A 171 5.84 3.60 1.61
CA GLU A 171 6.32 2.31 2.15
C GLU A 171 7.34 1.65 1.22
N GLY A 172 8.27 2.44 0.69
CA GLY A 172 9.36 1.93 -0.15
C GLY A 172 9.07 1.94 -1.65
N GLU A 173 7.92 2.45 -2.06
CA GLU A 173 7.62 2.70 -3.48
C GLU A 173 8.46 3.87 -4.02
N ARG A 174 8.64 3.90 -5.34
CA ARG A 174 9.31 5.01 -6.02
C ARG A 174 8.30 6.10 -6.39
N TYR A 175 8.49 7.27 -5.82
CA TYR A 175 7.68 8.45 -6.11
C TYR A 175 8.53 9.56 -6.73
N ASN A 176 7.87 10.56 -7.35
CA ASN A 176 8.54 11.76 -7.81
C ASN A 176 9.17 12.49 -6.61
N LYS A 177 10.49 12.68 -6.64
CA LYS A 177 11.25 13.28 -5.54
C LYS A 177 10.76 14.67 -5.15
N ASN A 178 10.22 15.43 -6.10
CA ASN A 178 9.71 16.79 -5.87
C ASN A 178 8.42 16.84 -5.04
N LEU A 179 7.76 15.72 -4.86
CA LEU A 179 6.53 15.58 -4.04
C LEU A 179 6.81 15.00 -2.66
N ILE A 180 8.04 14.56 -2.41
CA ILE A 180 8.38 13.94 -1.13
C ILE A 180 8.66 15.02 -0.09
N LYS A 181 7.88 15.00 1.00
CA LYS A 181 8.17 15.74 2.25
C LYS A 181 8.59 14.73 3.31
N VAL A 182 9.58 15.12 4.10
CA VAL A 182 10.01 14.36 5.29
C VAL A 182 9.29 14.94 6.50
N LEU A 183 8.60 14.10 7.23
CA LEU A 183 8.10 14.39 8.57
C LEU A 183 9.21 14.03 9.55
N PRO A 184 9.77 14.99 10.28
CA PRO A 184 10.97 14.75 11.08
C PRO A 184 10.68 13.82 12.27
N GLU A 185 11.72 13.13 12.72
CA GLU A 185 11.70 12.48 14.02
C GLU A 185 11.52 13.53 15.12
N GLY A 186 10.65 13.24 16.09
CA GLY A 186 10.40 14.17 17.17
C GLY A 186 9.27 13.74 18.09
N THR A 187 8.95 14.59 19.06
CA THR A 187 7.79 14.41 19.92
C THR A 187 6.57 15.03 19.25
N TYR A 188 5.53 14.22 19.11
CA TYR A 188 4.24 14.65 18.57
C TYR A 188 3.20 14.60 19.69
N ALA A 189 2.46 15.69 19.86
CA ALA A 189 1.19 15.68 20.58
C ALA A 189 0.13 15.13 19.62
N SER A 190 -0.67 14.19 20.06
CA SER A 190 -1.70 13.55 19.24
C SER A 190 -2.99 13.31 20.00
N ILE A 191 -4.09 13.30 19.29
CA ILE A 191 -5.40 12.91 19.81
C ILE A 191 -6.08 12.01 18.80
N ARG A 192 -6.62 10.87 19.27
CA ARG A 192 -7.46 9.96 18.48
C ARG A 192 -8.90 10.08 18.95
N PHE A 193 -9.81 10.05 18.01
CA PHE A 193 -11.24 10.20 18.30
C PHE A 193 -12.11 9.38 17.37
N THR A 194 -13.32 9.07 17.82
CA THR A 194 -14.33 8.43 16.98
C THR A 194 -14.94 9.45 16.03
N GLY A 195 -14.89 9.15 14.74
CA GLY A 195 -15.45 10.02 13.70
C GLY A 195 -14.51 10.23 12.52
N THR A 196 -14.87 11.23 11.72
CA THR A 196 -14.16 11.61 10.50
C THR A 196 -13.63 13.04 10.59
N HIS A 197 -13.00 13.51 9.52
CA HIS A 197 -12.54 14.89 9.35
C HIS A 197 -13.58 15.97 9.71
N LYS A 198 -14.88 15.65 9.67
CA LYS A 198 -15.95 16.59 10.07
C LYS A 198 -15.95 16.91 11.57
N ASN A 199 -15.44 15.99 12.37
CA ASN A 199 -15.39 16.14 13.83
C ASN A 199 -14.06 16.79 14.28
N SER A 200 -13.06 16.88 13.42
CA SER A 200 -11.70 17.33 13.74
C SER A 200 -11.60 18.72 14.37
N PRO A 201 -12.40 19.74 14.03
CA PRO A 201 -12.24 21.07 14.61
C PRO A 201 -12.24 21.10 16.14
N ILE A 202 -13.11 20.31 16.78
CA ILE A 202 -13.20 20.23 18.25
C ILE A 202 -11.89 19.66 18.84
N TYR A 203 -11.36 18.65 18.20
CA TYR A 203 -10.14 17.96 18.64
C TYR A 203 -8.87 18.76 18.34
N TYR A 204 -8.88 19.59 17.30
CA TYR A 204 -7.83 20.59 17.09
C TYR A 204 -7.80 21.62 18.23
N ASP A 205 -8.95 22.15 18.65
CA ASP A 205 -9.02 23.08 19.78
C ASP A 205 -8.50 22.45 21.08
N GLU A 206 -8.88 21.20 21.36
CA GLU A 206 -8.42 20.47 22.54
C GLU A 206 -6.91 20.22 22.51
N LEU A 207 -6.38 19.79 21.36
CA LEU A 207 -4.97 19.52 21.18
C LEU A 207 -4.12 20.80 21.29
N LEU A 208 -4.58 21.90 20.70
CA LEU A 208 -3.89 23.19 20.78
C LEU A 208 -3.92 23.77 22.20
N LYS A 209 -5.04 23.65 22.90
CA LYS A 209 -5.14 24.03 24.30
C LYS A 209 -4.13 23.27 25.17
N TYR A 210 -4.01 21.95 24.98
CA TYR A 210 -3.02 21.15 25.68
C TYR A 210 -1.58 21.63 25.40
N ILE A 211 -1.25 21.88 24.11
CA ILE A 211 0.08 22.38 23.71
C ILE A 211 0.38 23.74 24.36
N GLU A 212 -0.60 24.64 24.39
CA GLU A 212 -0.49 25.96 25.01
C GLU A 212 -0.31 25.87 26.53
N GLU A 213 -1.13 25.06 27.23
CA GLU A 213 -1.04 24.84 28.68
C GLU A 213 0.32 24.25 29.13
N LYS A 214 0.95 23.44 28.25
CA LYS A 214 2.28 22.87 28.50
C LYS A 214 3.42 23.82 28.11
N GLY A 215 3.14 24.95 27.50
CA GLY A 215 4.15 25.89 27.01
C GLY A 215 4.98 25.33 25.84
N TYR A 216 4.44 24.38 25.08
CA TYR A 216 5.13 23.78 23.92
C TYR A 216 4.99 24.66 22.68
N THR A 217 5.95 24.53 21.77
CA THR A 217 5.94 25.25 20.49
C THR A 217 5.58 24.30 19.35
N ILE A 218 4.67 24.71 18.46
CA ILE A 218 4.34 23.97 17.24
C ILE A 218 5.46 24.18 16.21
N ILE A 219 5.94 23.11 15.61
CA ILE A 219 7.10 23.12 14.72
C ILE A 219 6.72 23.01 13.23
N ASP A 220 5.68 22.26 12.89
CA ASP A 220 5.27 21.99 11.51
C ASP A 220 3.73 21.95 11.40
N ASP A 221 3.24 21.80 10.17
CA ASP A 221 1.83 21.60 9.88
C ASP A 221 1.28 20.36 10.60
N SER A 222 -0.03 20.33 10.84
CA SER A 222 -0.67 19.15 11.41
C SER A 222 -0.66 17.96 10.45
N ILE A 223 -0.78 16.78 11.02
CA ILE A 223 -1.00 15.51 10.30
C ILE A 223 -2.34 14.97 10.80
N GLU A 224 -3.30 14.83 9.90
CA GLU A 224 -4.59 14.23 10.22
C GLU A 224 -4.84 13.03 9.33
N ILE A 225 -5.15 11.87 9.94
CA ILE A 225 -5.27 10.59 9.25
C ILE A 225 -6.54 9.89 9.73
N THR A 226 -7.39 9.44 8.82
CA THR A 226 -8.46 8.51 9.17
C THR A 226 -7.90 7.09 9.17
N LEU A 227 -7.83 6.49 10.34
CA LEU A 227 -7.27 5.16 10.57
C LEU A 227 -8.26 4.05 10.22
N ILE A 228 -9.54 4.26 10.54
CA ILE A 228 -10.67 3.38 10.21
C ILE A 228 -11.76 4.21 9.57
N ASP A 229 -12.17 3.85 8.36
CA ASP A 229 -13.16 4.54 7.53
C ASP A 229 -14.11 3.55 6.82
N PHE A 230 -14.90 4.06 5.88
CA PHE A 230 -15.80 3.27 5.04
C PHE A 230 -15.12 2.16 4.23
N GLY A 231 -13.83 2.26 3.99
CA GLY A 231 -13.06 1.20 3.32
C GLY A 231 -12.88 -0.05 4.17
N LEU A 232 -13.08 0.03 5.48
CA LEU A 232 -12.91 -1.07 6.43
C LEU A 232 -14.20 -1.54 7.08
N THR A 233 -15.14 -0.62 7.36
CA THR A 233 -16.39 -0.93 8.06
C THR A 233 -17.50 -0.01 7.58
N THR A 234 -18.76 -0.49 7.66
CA THR A 234 -19.95 0.32 7.43
C THR A 234 -20.44 1.02 8.71
N GLU A 235 -19.93 0.59 9.86
CA GLU A 235 -20.33 1.09 11.17
C GLU A 235 -19.62 2.40 11.50
N LYS A 236 -20.32 3.52 11.44
CA LYS A 236 -19.76 4.86 11.70
C LYS A 236 -19.18 5.02 13.13
N SER A 237 -19.68 4.26 14.09
CA SER A 237 -19.17 4.23 15.46
C SER A 237 -17.78 3.64 15.59
N GLU A 238 -17.32 2.90 14.58
CA GLU A 238 -15.96 2.33 14.53
C GLU A 238 -14.97 3.24 13.80
N PHE A 239 -15.43 4.34 13.19
CA PHE A 239 -14.51 5.26 12.50
C PHE A 239 -13.58 5.92 13.49
N VAL A 240 -12.28 5.94 13.17
CA VAL A 240 -11.25 6.53 14.02
C VAL A 240 -10.37 7.43 13.18
N THR A 241 -10.24 8.67 13.63
CA THR A 241 -9.34 9.68 13.07
C THR A 241 -8.29 10.06 14.13
N GLU A 242 -7.08 10.36 13.70
CA GLU A 242 -5.98 10.81 14.54
C GLU A 242 -5.42 12.12 14.01
N ILE A 243 -5.21 13.10 14.91
CA ILE A 243 -4.50 14.33 14.65
C ILE A 243 -3.15 14.26 15.37
N GLN A 244 -2.07 14.66 14.70
CA GLN A 244 -0.72 14.72 15.23
C GLN A 244 -0.12 16.09 14.92
N ILE A 245 0.54 16.71 15.90
CA ILE A 245 1.25 17.99 15.77
C ILE A 245 2.65 17.82 16.34
N LEU A 246 3.67 18.12 15.55
CA LEU A 246 5.06 18.10 16.00
C LEU A 246 5.30 19.27 16.95
N ILE A 247 5.82 18.97 18.16
CA ILE A 247 6.05 19.94 19.22
C ILE A 247 7.52 19.97 19.64
N ASN A 248 7.96 21.14 20.06
CA ASN A 248 9.19 21.30 20.81
C ASN A 248 8.84 21.56 22.28
N LYS A 249 9.44 20.77 23.17
CA LYS A 249 9.37 20.99 24.63
C LYS A 249 10.43 22.02 24.99
N SER A 250 10.00 23.19 25.39
CA SER A 250 10.87 24.28 25.84
C SER A 250 11.80 23.84 26.96
#